data_e0c5c01f684a4c611388dc63501969df
#
_entry.id   e0c5c01f684a4c611388dc63501969df
#
_cell.length_a   1.000
_cell.length_b   1.000
_cell.length_c   1.000
_cell.angle_alpha   90.00
_cell.angle_beta   90.00
_cell.angle_gamma   90.00
#
_symmetry.space_group_name_H-M   'P 1'
#
loop_
_entity.id
_entity.type
_entity.pdbx_description
1 polymer ?
#
loop_
_entity_poly.entity_id
_entity_poly.type
_entity_poly.pdbx_seq_one_letter_code
_entity_poly.pdbx_strand_id
1 'polypeptide(L)'
;MRRLLLPALLFALPCLSFAGEFKESLVIETGVLHESDLIVRNITDLNSRKTCMVFYIRTPGTRPMVTCYDVQGSFGTKISQVGHLKEGNLVVRKVQDFTNSVACLVAYVGTQGTSPNIACFAGKSSLSSSLVQDGHLREGDLDVTRIIDPDGAKTCLVAYVDTPRTVPSLLCYETRAGHAGVLQQLSVLREGDLVVRKIIDGAGGKACLVTYVSTEGTSTNLFCYDDTEDRGTYAPPRTAAPAPAPVSPPRTAAPAPAPLSPARDR
;
A
#
# COMPACT_ATOMS: atom_id res chain seq x y z
N MET A 1 21.44 -43.38 71.79
CA MET A 1 21.70 -43.11 70.36
C MET A 1 20.72 -43.92 69.54
N ARG A 2 19.58 -43.27 69.09
CA ARG A 2 18.59 -43.91 68.25
C ARG A 2 18.59 -43.23 66.92
N ARG A 3 19.04 -43.92 65.84
CA ARG A 3 19.00 -43.46 64.46
C ARG A 3 17.59 -43.71 63.89
N LEU A 4 16.91 -42.61 63.56
CA LEU A 4 15.69 -42.60 62.79
C LEU A 4 16.01 -42.65 61.31
N LEU A 5 15.65 -43.73 60.64
CA LEU A 5 15.64 -43.87 59.19
C LEU A 5 14.29 -43.32 58.64
N LEU A 6 14.35 -42.23 57.88
CA LEU A 6 13.21 -41.73 57.09
C LEU A 6 13.19 -42.51 55.75
N PRO A 7 12.05 -43.04 55.33
CA PRO A 7 11.87 -43.58 53.99
C PRO A 7 11.61 -42.42 53.00
N ALA A 8 12.47 -42.32 51.98
CA ALA A 8 12.24 -41.44 50.84
C ALA A 8 11.11 -41.96 49.94
N LEU A 9 9.96 -41.30 49.96
CA LEU A 9 8.84 -41.56 49.05
C LEU A 9 9.19 -40.93 47.72
N LEU A 10 9.63 -41.71 46.73
CA LEU A 10 9.76 -41.34 45.34
C LEU A 10 8.34 -41.23 44.72
N PHE A 11 7.84 -40.01 44.58
CA PHE A 11 6.70 -39.71 43.71
C PHE A 11 7.12 -39.83 42.25
N ALA A 12 6.84 -40.96 41.61
CA ALA A 12 6.85 -41.13 40.18
C ALA A 12 5.64 -40.38 39.61
N LEU A 13 5.85 -39.12 39.16
CA LEU A 13 4.90 -38.40 38.32
C LEU A 13 4.87 -39.08 36.95
N PRO A 14 3.72 -39.60 36.48
CA PRO A 14 3.62 -40.02 35.09
C PRO A 14 3.73 -38.77 34.20
N CYS A 15 4.83 -38.63 33.48
CA CYS A 15 4.91 -37.74 32.32
C CYS A 15 3.86 -38.21 31.33
N LEU A 16 2.68 -37.61 31.37
CA LEU A 16 1.72 -37.65 30.25
C LEU A 16 2.39 -37.01 29.07
N SER A 17 3.08 -37.80 28.26
CA SER A 17 3.53 -37.44 26.94
C SER A 17 2.26 -37.17 26.12
N PHE A 18 1.86 -35.92 26.01
CA PHE A 18 0.99 -35.47 24.93
C PHE A 18 1.80 -35.59 23.64
N ALA A 19 1.93 -36.79 23.10
CA ALA A 19 2.27 -37.02 21.72
C ALA A 19 1.03 -36.60 20.90
N GLY A 20 0.82 -35.28 20.77
CA GLY A 20 -0.03 -34.79 19.70
C GLY A 20 0.60 -35.30 18.41
N GLU A 21 -0.10 -36.17 17.69
CA GLU A 21 0.25 -36.49 16.32
C GLU A 21 0.39 -35.15 15.58
N PHE A 22 1.62 -34.70 15.36
CA PHE A 22 1.92 -33.69 14.39
C PHE A 22 1.54 -34.31 13.03
N LYS A 23 0.30 -34.07 12.60
CA LYS A 23 -0.11 -34.34 11.24
C LYS A 23 0.85 -33.54 10.37
N GLU A 24 1.74 -34.22 9.62
CA GLU A 24 2.62 -33.55 8.68
C GLU A 24 1.75 -32.70 7.76
N SER A 25 1.92 -31.38 7.84
CA SER A 25 1.21 -30.45 6.97
C SER A 25 1.82 -30.57 5.60
N LEU A 26 1.08 -31.14 4.65
CA LEU A 26 1.52 -31.24 3.27
C LEU A 26 1.28 -29.92 2.56
N VAL A 27 2.32 -29.11 2.48
CA VAL A 27 2.33 -27.84 1.77
C VAL A 27 2.99 -28.03 0.42
N ILE A 28 2.28 -27.68 -0.66
CA ILE A 28 2.76 -27.82 -2.04
C ILE A 28 2.68 -26.49 -2.79
N GLU A 29 3.63 -26.24 -3.69
CA GLU A 29 3.51 -25.16 -4.66
C GLU A 29 2.62 -25.63 -5.81
N THR A 30 1.53 -24.89 -6.05
CA THR A 30 0.52 -25.24 -7.05
C THR A 30 0.54 -24.35 -8.28
N GLY A 31 1.27 -23.23 -8.23
CA GLY A 31 1.41 -22.33 -9.36
C GLY A 31 2.47 -21.25 -9.13
N VAL A 32 3.09 -20.82 -10.22
CA VAL A 32 4.06 -19.70 -10.23
C VAL A 32 3.76 -18.79 -11.41
N LEU A 33 3.82 -17.48 -11.15
CA LEU A 33 3.75 -16.42 -12.16
C LEU A 33 5.01 -15.56 -12.05
N HIS A 34 5.65 -15.32 -13.17
CA HIS A 34 6.78 -14.40 -13.32
C HIS A 34 6.40 -13.27 -14.27
N GLU A 35 6.27 -12.06 -13.76
CA GLU A 35 5.92 -10.88 -14.56
C GLU A 35 6.93 -9.77 -14.31
N SER A 36 7.94 -9.67 -15.14
CA SER A 36 9.03 -8.71 -15.01
C SER A 36 9.73 -8.83 -13.64
N ASP A 37 9.50 -7.88 -12.75
CA ASP A 37 10.04 -7.83 -11.40
C ASP A 37 9.15 -8.49 -10.33
N LEU A 38 7.86 -8.70 -10.63
CA LEU A 38 6.90 -9.36 -9.73
C LEU A 38 6.96 -10.88 -9.86
N ILE A 39 7.06 -11.56 -8.74
CA ILE A 39 6.88 -12.99 -8.65
C ILE A 39 5.70 -13.30 -7.75
N VAL A 40 4.82 -14.17 -8.21
CA VAL A 40 3.68 -14.67 -7.45
C VAL A 40 3.76 -16.19 -7.38
N ARG A 41 3.66 -16.73 -6.17
CA ARG A 41 3.61 -18.18 -5.92
C ARG A 41 2.32 -18.55 -5.24
N ASN A 42 1.64 -19.56 -5.75
CA ASN A 42 0.53 -20.19 -5.05
C ASN A 42 1.03 -21.39 -4.26
N ILE A 43 0.78 -21.36 -2.99
CA ILE A 43 1.15 -22.40 -2.02
C ILE A 43 -0.13 -22.92 -1.40
N THR A 44 -0.38 -24.22 -1.52
CA THR A 44 -1.59 -24.86 -0.99
C THR A 44 -1.25 -25.76 0.19
N ASP A 45 -1.90 -25.55 1.30
CA ASP A 45 -1.95 -26.48 2.40
C ASP A 45 -3.13 -27.45 2.18
N LEU A 46 -2.80 -28.68 1.86
CA LEU A 46 -3.78 -29.71 1.52
C LEU A 46 -4.63 -30.11 2.75
N ASN A 47 -4.09 -30.00 3.94
CA ASN A 47 -4.80 -30.37 5.17
C ASN A 47 -5.86 -29.35 5.55
N SER A 48 -5.52 -28.07 5.49
CA SER A 48 -6.45 -26.96 5.81
C SER A 48 -7.32 -26.55 4.63
N ARG A 49 -7.01 -27.03 3.42
CA ARG A 49 -7.63 -26.61 2.16
C ARG A 49 -7.54 -25.09 1.94
N LYS A 50 -6.42 -24.51 2.30
CA LYS A 50 -6.10 -23.11 2.07
C LYS A 50 -5.08 -22.98 0.96
N THR A 51 -5.31 -22.05 0.07
CA THR A 51 -4.29 -21.58 -0.89
C THR A 51 -3.83 -20.20 -0.49
N CYS A 52 -2.53 -20.01 -0.45
CA CYS A 52 -1.90 -18.73 -0.15
C CYS A 52 -1.15 -18.22 -1.37
N MET A 53 -1.46 -17.02 -1.82
CA MET A 53 -0.64 -16.29 -2.80
C MET A 53 0.46 -15.53 -2.06
N VAL A 54 1.70 -15.76 -2.45
CA VAL A 54 2.89 -15.06 -1.96
C VAL A 54 3.38 -14.16 -3.07
N PHE A 55 3.41 -12.87 -2.80
CA PHE A 55 3.85 -11.83 -3.73
C PHE A 55 5.17 -11.24 -3.25
N TYR A 56 6.14 -11.12 -4.13
CA TYR A 56 7.38 -10.40 -3.84
C TYR A 56 7.99 -9.78 -5.10
N ILE A 57 8.71 -8.68 -4.91
CA ILE A 57 9.42 -7.98 -5.97
C ILE A 57 10.86 -8.46 -5.99
N ARG A 58 11.40 -8.70 -7.19
CA ARG A 58 12.76 -9.23 -7.40
C ARG A 58 13.84 -8.15 -7.23
N THR A 59 13.72 -7.33 -6.19
CA THR A 59 14.73 -6.32 -5.84
C THR A 59 15.23 -6.53 -4.41
N PRO A 60 16.50 -6.24 -4.12
CA PRO A 60 17.04 -6.39 -2.77
C PRO A 60 16.25 -5.56 -1.74
N GLY A 61 16.05 -6.13 -0.55
CA GLY A 61 15.40 -5.45 0.58
C GLY A 61 13.86 -5.49 0.56
N THR A 62 13.23 -6.12 -0.43
CA THR A 62 11.78 -6.30 -0.45
C THR A 62 11.32 -7.35 0.55
N ARG A 63 10.11 -7.15 1.09
CA ARG A 63 9.43 -8.15 1.94
C ARG A 63 8.32 -8.81 1.15
N PRO A 64 8.16 -10.14 1.27
CA PRO A 64 7.01 -10.81 0.66
C PRO A 64 5.72 -10.43 1.38
N MET A 65 4.64 -10.34 0.63
CA MET A 65 3.28 -10.24 1.14
C MET A 65 2.53 -11.53 0.85
N VAL A 66 1.69 -11.94 1.80
CA VAL A 66 0.94 -13.20 1.72
C VAL A 66 -0.53 -12.94 1.97
N THR A 67 -1.38 -13.55 1.17
CA THR A 67 -2.82 -13.62 1.40
C THR A 67 -3.29 -15.05 1.19
N CYS A 68 -4.24 -15.50 2.02
CA CYS A 68 -4.75 -16.87 1.94
C CYS A 68 -6.27 -16.87 1.80
N TYR A 69 -6.79 -17.84 1.07
CA TYR A 69 -8.22 -18.06 0.83
C TYR A 69 -8.53 -19.55 0.76
N ASP A 70 -9.82 -19.88 0.87
CA ASP A 70 -10.27 -21.26 0.80
C ASP A 70 -10.20 -21.81 -0.63
N VAL A 71 -9.74 -23.06 -0.78
CA VAL A 71 -9.75 -23.76 -2.07
C VAL A 71 -11.19 -24.07 -2.46
N GLN A 72 -11.65 -23.55 -3.59
CA GLN A 72 -13.00 -23.77 -4.11
C GLN A 72 -13.09 -24.89 -5.15
N GLY A 73 -11.99 -25.48 -5.54
CA GLY A 73 -11.97 -26.49 -6.63
C GLY A 73 -10.86 -27.52 -6.49
N SER A 74 -10.20 -27.79 -7.62
CA SER A 74 -9.02 -28.65 -7.68
C SER A 74 -7.79 -27.95 -7.14
N PHE A 75 -6.81 -28.71 -6.69
CA PHE A 75 -5.55 -28.19 -6.15
C PHE A 75 -4.58 -27.62 -7.19
N GLY A 76 -4.88 -27.73 -8.48
CA GLY A 76 -4.08 -27.09 -9.53
C GLY A 76 -4.50 -25.62 -9.70
N THR A 77 -3.55 -24.68 -9.68
CA THR A 77 -3.85 -23.27 -9.84
C THR A 77 -3.36 -22.74 -11.18
N LYS A 78 -4.26 -22.07 -11.92
CA LYS A 78 -3.92 -21.28 -13.10
C LYS A 78 -3.91 -19.82 -12.71
N ILE A 79 -2.73 -19.27 -12.44
CA ILE A 79 -2.54 -17.86 -12.16
C ILE A 79 -2.03 -17.11 -13.37
N SER A 80 -2.53 -15.91 -13.59
CA SER A 80 -2.07 -15.04 -14.68
C SER A 80 -2.21 -13.58 -14.29
N GLN A 81 -1.34 -12.73 -14.83
CA GLN A 81 -1.56 -11.29 -14.80
C GLN A 81 -2.60 -10.95 -15.87
N VAL A 82 -3.69 -10.31 -15.45
CA VAL A 82 -4.80 -9.91 -16.32
C VAL A 82 -4.92 -8.41 -16.50
N GLY A 83 -4.23 -7.62 -15.67
CA GLY A 83 -4.23 -6.16 -15.74
C GLY A 83 -2.91 -5.56 -15.28
N HIS A 84 -2.56 -4.40 -15.83
CA HIS A 84 -1.35 -3.65 -15.48
C HIS A 84 -1.59 -2.16 -15.66
N LEU A 85 -1.20 -1.38 -14.66
CA LEU A 85 -1.15 0.07 -14.69
C LEU A 85 0.21 0.52 -14.18
N LYS A 86 0.84 1.47 -14.88
CA LYS A 86 2.07 2.12 -14.42
C LYS A 86 1.91 3.62 -14.54
N GLU A 87 2.10 4.32 -13.43
CA GLU A 87 2.03 5.78 -13.36
C GLU A 87 3.23 6.29 -12.58
N GLY A 88 4.16 6.96 -13.26
CA GLY A 88 5.44 7.34 -12.67
C GLY A 88 6.17 6.13 -12.06
N ASN A 89 6.41 6.17 -10.76
CA ASN A 89 7.03 5.08 -10.00
C ASN A 89 6.01 4.05 -9.48
N LEU A 90 4.72 4.37 -9.45
CA LEU A 90 3.68 3.44 -9.02
C LEU A 90 3.43 2.38 -10.09
N VAL A 91 3.44 1.12 -9.67
CA VAL A 91 3.07 -0.03 -10.49
C VAL A 91 1.92 -0.75 -9.80
N VAL A 92 0.83 -0.98 -10.53
CA VAL A 92 -0.31 -1.77 -10.05
C VAL A 92 -0.57 -2.89 -11.04
N ARG A 93 -0.64 -4.11 -10.53
CA ARG A 93 -0.90 -5.31 -11.32
C ARG A 93 -2.13 -6.02 -10.79
N LYS A 94 -2.96 -6.53 -11.69
CA LYS A 94 -4.06 -7.43 -11.34
C LYS A 94 -3.63 -8.86 -11.67
N VAL A 95 -3.57 -9.69 -10.65
CA VAL A 95 -3.26 -11.12 -10.76
C VAL A 95 -4.52 -11.90 -10.43
N GLN A 96 -4.87 -12.88 -11.25
CA GLN A 96 -6.04 -13.71 -11.05
C GLN A 96 -5.67 -15.17 -10.90
N ASP A 97 -6.21 -15.81 -9.88
CA ASP A 97 -6.32 -17.25 -9.76
C ASP A 97 -7.66 -17.69 -10.35
N PHE A 98 -7.62 -18.25 -11.55
CA PHE A 98 -8.81 -18.70 -12.28
C PHE A 98 -9.45 -19.94 -11.64
N THR A 99 -8.67 -20.75 -10.95
CA THR A 99 -9.16 -21.98 -10.32
C THR A 99 -10.01 -21.66 -9.10
N ASN A 100 -9.60 -20.70 -8.31
CA ASN A 100 -10.29 -20.32 -7.08
C ASN A 100 -11.15 -19.06 -7.23
N SER A 101 -11.21 -18.49 -8.44
CA SER A 101 -11.98 -17.26 -8.73
C SER A 101 -11.59 -16.08 -7.81
N VAL A 102 -10.28 -15.94 -7.52
CA VAL A 102 -9.74 -14.86 -6.71
C VAL A 102 -8.92 -13.92 -7.58
N ALA A 103 -9.21 -12.62 -7.49
CA ALA A 103 -8.41 -11.57 -8.12
C ALA A 103 -7.72 -10.75 -7.03
N CYS A 104 -6.45 -10.44 -7.24
CA CYS A 104 -5.66 -9.62 -6.35
C CYS A 104 -5.08 -8.42 -7.11
N LEU A 105 -5.26 -7.23 -6.56
CA LEU A 105 -4.47 -6.07 -6.95
C LEU A 105 -3.20 -6.01 -6.11
N VAL A 106 -2.08 -5.82 -6.78
CA VAL A 106 -0.75 -5.72 -6.20
C VAL A 106 -0.20 -4.36 -6.54
N ALA A 107 0.01 -3.51 -5.54
CA ALA A 107 0.59 -2.19 -5.71
C ALA A 107 1.99 -2.13 -5.10
N TYR A 108 2.94 -1.55 -5.81
CA TYR A 108 4.29 -1.29 -5.32
C TYR A 108 4.90 -0.07 -6.03
N VAL A 109 5.88 0.53 -5.39
CA VAL A 109 6.67 1.61 -5.99
C VAL A 109 7.89 0.99 -6.67
N GLY A 110 8.16 1.33 -7.92
CA GLY A 110 9.24 0.77 -8.74
C GLY A 110 10.64 1.23 -8.33
N THR A 111 10.87 1.46 -7.04
CA THR A 111 12.15 1.84 -6.47
C THR A 111 12.76 0.68 -5.68
N GLN A 112 14.09 0.71 -5.50
CA GLN A 112 14.78 -0.33 -4.75
C GLN A 112 14.32 -0.37 -3.28
N GLY A 113 14.14 -1.58 -2.74
CA GLY A 113 13.79 -1.81 -1.34
C GLY A 113 12.31 -1.63 -1.00
N THR A 114 11.44 -1.37 -2.01
CA THR A 114 9.99 -1.33 -1.82
C THR A 114 9.43 -2.72 -1.52
N SER A 115 8.31 -2.76 -0.80
CA SER A 115 7.53 -4.00 -0.64
C SER A 115 6.15 -3.82 -1.28
N PRO A 116 5.56 -4.87 -1.88
CA PRO A 116 4.23 -4.78 -2.42
C PRO A 116 3.18 -4.67 -1.31
N ASN A 117 2.03 -4.09 -1.64
CA ASN A 117 0.80 -4.23 -0.87
C ASN A 117 -0.27 -4.88 -1.74
N ILE A 118 -1.17 -5.65 -1.14
CA ILE A 118 -2.13 -6.48 -1.87
C ILE A 118 -3.53 -6.34 -1.31
N ALA A 119 -4.52 -6.34 -2.21
CA ALA A 119 -5.93 -6.44 -1.88
C ALA A 119 -6.58 -7.49 -2.79
N CYS A 120 -7.16 -8.52 -2.19
CA CYS A 120 -7.79 -9.61 -2.91
C CYS A 120 -9.31 -9.62 -2.69
N PHE A 121 -10.03 -10.02 -3.74
CA PHE A 121 -11.49 -10.10 -3.76
C PHE A 121 -11.94 -11.22 -4.71
N ALA A 122 -13.21 -11.57 -4.65
CA ALA A 122 -13.78 -12.52 -5.59
C ALA A 122 -13.65 -11.97 -7.02
N GLY A 123 -12.97 -12.72 -7.88
CA GLY A 123 -12.70 -12.36 -9.27
C GLY A 123 -13.70 -12.98 -10.23
N LYS A 124 -14.11 -12.22 -11.25
CA LYS A 124 -14.78 -12.79 -12.42
C LYS A 124 -13.72 -13.40 -13.34
N SER A 125 -14.09 -14.45 -14.09
CA SER A 125 -13.21 -15.14 -15.03
C SER A 125 -12.93 -14.31 -16.29
N SER A 126 -12.40 -13.10 -16.16
CA SER A 126 -11.99 -12.26 -17.27
C SER A 126 -10.51 -12.49 -17.59
N LEU A 127 -10.20 -12.82 -18.83
CA LEU A 127 -8.82 -13.03 -19.30
C LEU A 127 -8.05 -11.73 -19.50
N SER A 128 -8.74 -10.61 -19.57
CA SER A 128 -8.14 -9.28 -19.66
C SER A 128 -8.94 -8.29 -18.79
N SER A 129 -8.23 -7.42 -18.12
CA SER A 129 -8.81 -6.38 -17.29
C SER A 129 -8.06 -5.07 -17.54
N SER A 130 -8.79 -4.03 -17.90
CA SER A 130 -8.23 -2.69 -17.98
C SER A 130 -8.30 -2.03 -16.61
N LEU A 131 -7.16 -1.85 -15.96
CA LEU A 131 -7.07 -0.98 -14.81
C LEU A 131 -7.04 0.47 -15.31
N VAL A 132 -7.88 1.31 -14.74
CA VAL A 132 -8.02 2.73 -15.15
C VAL A 132 -7.67 3.61 -13.97
N GLN A 133 -6.71 4.51 -14.16
CA GLN A 133 -6.52 5.62 -13.24
C GLN A 133 -7.62 6.64 -13.47
N ASP A 134 -8.35 6.95 -12.41
CA ASP A 134 -9.53 7.82 -12.47
C ASP A 134 -9.43 9.03 -11.53
N GLY A 135 -8.36 9.10 -10.76
CA GLY A 135 -8.08 10.22 -9.87
C GLY A 135 -6.67 10.18 -9.33
N HIS A 136 -6.12 11.36 -9.09
CA HIS A 136 -4.79 11.52 -8.54
C HIS A 136 -4.75 12.76 -7.64
N LEU A 137 -4.09 12.63 -6.49
CA LEU A 137 -3.84 13.71 -5.55
C LEU A 137 -2.38 13.66 -5.14
N ARG A 138 -1.66 14.75 -5.34
CA ARG A 138 -0.29 14.92 -4.85
C ARG A 138 -0.23 16.12 -3.91
N GLU A 139 0.16 15.86 -2.67
CA GLU A 139 0.26 16.87 -1.62
C GLU A 139 1.58 16.76 -0.86
N GLY A 140 2.54 17.58 -1.26
CA GLY A 140 3.91 17.51 -0.76
C GLY A 140 4.61 16.22 -1.17
N ASP A 141 4.91 15.40 -0.19
CA ASP A 141 5.55 14.09 -0.32
C ASP A 141 4.57 12.93 -0.52
N LEU A 142 3.28 13.13 -0.20
CA LEU A 142 2.23 12.13 -0.35
C LEU A 142 1.68 12.12 -1.77
N ASP A 143 1.57 10.93 -2.31
CA ASP A 143 0.90 10.62 -3.57
C ASP A 143 -0.25 9.64 -3.33
N VAL A 144 -1.43 9.97 -3.83
CA VAL A 144 -2.63 9.11 -3.73
C VAL A 144 -3.24 8.96 -5.11
N THR A 145 -3.31 7.72 -5.56
CA THR A 145 -3.88 7.37 -6.86
C THR A 145 -5.16 6.56 -6.67
N ARG A 146 -6.21 6.97 -7.37
CA ARG A 146 -7.49 6.26 -7.47
C ARG A 146 -7.50 5.40 -8.72
N ILE A 147 -7.75 4.12 -8.55
CA ILE A 147 -7.73 3.12 -9.63
C ILE A 147 -9.07 2.41 -9.64
N ILE A 148 -9.65 2.28 -10.82
CA ILE A 148 -10.86 1.48 -11.04
C ILE A 148 -10.46 0.16 -11.70
N ASP A 149 -11.01 -0.92 -11.18
CA ASP A 149 -11.10 -2.21 -11.83
C ASP A 149 -12.54 -2.42 -12.29
N PRO A 150 -12.87 -2.12 -13.56
CA PRO A 150 -14.26 -2.21 -14.06
C PRO A 150 -14.81 -3.63 -14.01
N ASP A 151 -13.96 -4.63 -14.30
CA ASP A 151 -14.39 -6.04 -14.32
C ASP A 151 -14.68 -6.57 -12.92
N GLY A 152 -13.89 -6.15 -11.93
CA GLY A 152 -14.09 -6.48 -10.52
C GLY A 152 -15.11 -5.60 -9.83
N ALA A 153 -15.61 -4.53 -10.50
CA ALA A 153 -16.43 -3.49 -9.90
C ALA A 153 -15.82 -2.93 -8.61
N LYS A 154 -14.49 -2.76 -8.60
CA LYS A 154 -13.73 -2.25 -7.46
C LYS A 154 -13.09 -0.91 -7.77
N THR A 155 -13.14 -0.03 -6.79
CA THR A 155 -12.33 1.18 -6.72
C THR A 155 -11.28 0.98 -5.65
N CYS A 156 -10.04 1.28 -5.97
CA CYS A 156 -8.92 1.15 -5.05
C CYS A 156 -8.17 2.46 -4.92
N LEU A 157 -7.82 2.81 -3.71
CA LEU A 157 -6.91 3.90 -3.41
C LEU A 157 -5.53 3.32 -3.09
N VAL A 158 -4.52 3.86 -3.72
CA VAL A 158 -3.11 3.57 -3.43
C VAL A 158 -2.49 4.85 -2.90
N ALA A 159 -2.00 4.81 -1.67
CA ALA A 159 -1.30 5.93 -1.05
C ALA A 159 0.15 5.54 -0.78
N TYR A 160 1.09 6.40 -1.14
CA TYR A 160 2.51 6.21 -0.83
C TYR A 160 3.22 7.56 -0.66
N VAL A 161 4.33 7.54 0.04
CA VAL A 161 5.24 8.69 0.13
C VAL A 161 6.30 8.54 -0.96
N ASP A 162 6.53 9.57 -1.76
CA ASP A 162 7.48 9.55 -2.89
C ASP A 162 8.93 9.65 -2.40
N THR A 163 9.32 8.68 -1.57
CA THR A 163 10.69 8.51 -1.05
C THR A 163 11.20 7.09 -1.33
N PRO A 164 12.52 6.88 -1.36
CA PRO A 164 13.09 5.53 -1.51
C PRO A 164 12.61 4.57 -0.42
N ARG A 165 12.47 3.29 -0.75
CA ARG A 165 12.07 2.19 0.15
C ARG A 165 10.69 2.34 0.77
N THR A 166 9.83 3.19 0.22
CA THR A 166 8.47 3.33 0.70
C THR A 166 7.64 2.08 0.44
N VAL A 167 6.68 1.81 1.34
CA VAL A 167 5.70 0.75 1.15
C VAL A 167 4.34 1.43 0.94
N PRO A 168 3.69 1.24 -0.21
CA PRO A 168 2.38 1.82 -0.45
C PRO A 168 1.31 1.15 0.42
N SER A 169 0.25 1.89 0.72
CA SER A 169 -1.00 1.31 1.21
C SER A 169 -1.98 1.15 0.07
N LEU A 170 -2.71 0.05 0.08
CA LEU A 170 -3.74 -0.26 -0.90
C LEU A 170 -5.04 -0.63 -0.18
N LEU A 171 -6.13 0.06 -0.51
CA LEU A 171 -7.47 -0.24 0.00
C LEU A 171 -8.46 -0.25 -1.15
N CYS A 172 -9.28 -1.31 -1.23
CA CYS A 172 -10.30 -1.44 -2.26
C CYS A 172 -11.71 -1.50 -1.65
N TYR A 173 -12.68 -0.91 -2.35
CA TYR A 173 -14.11 -0.91 -2.01
C TYR A 173 -14.93 -1.02 -3.29
N GLU A 174 -16.26 -1.24 -3.14
CA GLU A 174 -17.17 -1.35 -4.27
C GLU A 174 -17.25 -0.04 -5.06
N THR A 175 -17.12 -0.14 -6.39
CA THR A 175 -17.28 1.02 -7.27
C THR A 175 -18.71 1.52 -7.24
N ARG A 176 -18.90 2.80 -6.94
CA ARG A 176 -20.19 3.47 -7.14
C ARG A 176 -20.24 4.04 -8.55
N ALA A 177 -21.32 3.78 -9.27
CA ALA A 177 -21.50 4.25 -10.65
C ALA A 177 -21.65 5.78 -10.71
N GLY A 178 -21.05 6.43 -11.71
CA GLY A 178 -21.52 7.72 -12.21
C GLY A 178 -20.71 8.97 -11.83
N HIS A 179 -19.53 8.86 -11.20
CA HIS A 179 -18.74 10.05 -10.86
C HIS A 179 -17.27 9.90 -11.24
N ALA A 180 -16.72 10.89 -11.94
CA ALA A 180 -15.27 11.02 -12.12
C ALA A 180 -14.60 11.18 -10.76
N GLY A 181 -13.48 10.51 -10.58
CA GLY A 181 -12.78 10.45 -9.30
C GLY A 181 -12.09 11.75 -8.93
N VAL A 182 -12.75 12.56 -8.13
CA VAL A 182 -12.13 13.73 -7.51
C VAL A 182 -11.62 13.35 -6.12
N LEU A 183 -10.29 13.31 -5.98
CA LEU A 183 -9.64 13.20 -4.69
C LEU A 183 -9.34 14.61 -4.17
N GLN A 184 -9.69 14.87 -2.92
CA GLN A 184 -9.47 16.16 -2.28
C GLN A 184 -8.92 15.98 -0.87
N GLN A 185 -7.81 16.66 -0.55
CA GLN A 185 -7.35 16.78 0.82
C GLN A 185 -8.19 17.82 1.56
N LEU A 186 -8.78 17.42 2.69
CA LEU A 186 -9.56 18.32 3.55
C LEU A 186 -8.73 18.90 4.67
N SER A 187 -7.86 18.12 5.27
CA SER A 187 -7.07 18.55 6.41
C SER A 187 -5.76 17.79 6.51
N VAL A 188 -4.82 18.39 7.23
CA VAL A 188 -3.55 17.78 7.60
C VAL A 188 -3.25 18.10 9.05
N LEU A 189 -2.85 17.09 9.82
CA LEU A 189 -2.28 17.21 11.14
C LEU A 189 -0.82 16.78 11.08
N ARG A 190 0.07 17.58 11.67
CA ARG A 190 1.49 17.25 11.80
C ARG A 190 1.88 17.37 13.26
N GLU A 191 2.52 16.33 13.79
CA GLU A 191 3.07 16.31 15.13
C GLU A 191 4.46 15.64 15.07
N GLY A 192 5.51 16.46 15.13
CA GLY A 192 6.86 16.02 14.81
C GLY A 192 6.92 15.45 13.38
N ASP A 193 7.39 14.23 13.26
CA ASP A 193 7.48 13.53 11.97
C ASP A 193 6.17 12.81 11.58
N LEU A 194 5.22 12.68 12.50
CA LEU A 194 3.91 12.07 12.20
C LEU A 194 3.07 13.00 11.36
N VAL A 195 2.56 12.49 10.26
CA VAL A 195 1.64 13.19 9.36
C VAL A 195 0.35 12.39 9.25
N VAL A 196 -0.79 13.04 9.47
CA VAL A 196 -2.12 12.50 9.26
C VAL A 196 -2.86 13.40 8.28
N ARG A 197 -3.34 12.84 7.18
CA ARG A 197 -4.11 13.58 6.17
C ARG A 197 -5.51 13.00 6.04
N LYS A 198 -6.53 13.86 6.01
CA LYS A 198 -7.90 13.47 5.67
C LYS A 198 -8.11 13.77 4.18
N ILE A 199 -8.47 12.74 3.43
CA ILE A 199 -8.72 12.80 1.99
C ILE A 199 -10.15 12.32 1.74
N ILE A 200 -10.86 13.00 0.86
CA ILE A 200 -12.18 12.59 0.39
C ILE A 200 -12.06 12.01 -1.01
N ASP A 201 -12.60 10.83 -1.22
CA ASP A 201 -13.00 10.33 -2.53
C ASP A 201 -14.48 10.66 -2.75
N GLY A 202 -14.73 11.79 -3.40
CA GLY A 202 -16.07 12.26 -3.67
C GLY A 202 -16.89 11.28 -4.51
N ALA A 203 -16.27 10.62 -5.47
CA ALA A 203 -16.93 9.62 -6.33
C ALA A 203 -17.25 8.33 -5.57
N GLY A 204 -16.34 7.85 -4.72
CA GLY A 204 -16.54 6.67 -3.91
C GLY A 204 -17.41 6.89 -2.68
N GLY A 205 -17.64 8.14 -2.29
CA GLY A 205 -18.32 8.48 -1.04
C GLY A 205 -17.54 8.02 0.18
N LYS A 206 -16.22 8.14 0.13
CA LYS A 206 -15.33 7.70 1.20
C LYS A 206 -14.53 8.87 1.75
N ALA A 207 -14.44 8.94 3.07
CA ALA A 207 -13.45 9.73 3.76
C ALA A 207 -12.32 8.81 4.23
N CYS A 208 -11.09 9.19 3.93
CA CYS A 208 -9.92 8.38 4.20
C CYS A 208 -8.91 9.13 5.06
N LEU A 209 -8.34 8.45 6.03
CA LEU A 209 -7.18 8.91 6.78
C LEU A 209 -5.95 8.21 6.23
N VAL A 210 -4.97 8.99 5.81
CA VAL A 210 -3.63 8.53 5.42
C VAL A 210 -2.67 8.96 6.51
N THR A 211 -1.98 7.99 7.10
CA THR A 211 -0.99 8.25 8.16
C THR A 211 0.37 7.73 7.74
N TYR A 212 1.41 8.49 7.99
CA TYR A 212 2.80 8.12 7.73
C TYR A 212 3.76 8.94 8.59
N VAL A 213 5.01 8.46 8.65
CA VAL A 213 6.12 9.21 9.24
C VAL A 213 6.91 9.85 8.12
N SER A 214 7.20 11.15 8.19
CA SER A 214 7.87 11.91 7.11
C SER A 214 9.39 11.64 7.10
N THR A 215 9.77 10.36 6.99
CA THR A 215 11.16 9.89 6.92
C THR A 215 11.33 8.91 5.77
N GLU A 216 12.56 8.73 5.30
CA GLU A 216 12.88 7.75 4.25
C GLU A 216 12.54 6.32 4.70
N GLY A 217 12.05 5.50 3.80
CA GLY A 217 11.68 4.10 4.05
C GLY A 217 10.39 3.92 4.83
N THR A 218 9.56 4.95 4.91
CA THR A 218 8.29 4.91 5.63
C THR A 218 7.24 4.05 4.91
N SER A 219 6.31 3.53 5.69
CA SER A 219 5.09 2.91 5.19
C SER A 219 3.91 3.83 5.43
N THR A 220 3.05 3.96 4.46
CA THR A 220 1.76 4.62 4.65
C THR A 220 0.75 3.63 5.24
N ASN A 221 -0.18 4.15 6.04
CA ASN A 221 -1.39 3.42 6.40
C ASN A 221 -2.60 4.18 5.87
N LEU A 222 -3.52 3.46 5.26
CA LEU A 222 -4.73 4.00 4.66
C LEU A 222 -5.95 3.34 5.31
N PHE A 223 -6.83 4.14 5.86
CA PHE A 223 -8.09 3.70 6.44
C PHE A 223 -9.22 4.55 5.91
N CYS A 224 -10.26 3.95 5.34
CA CYS A 224 -11.41 4.65 4.78
C CYS A 224 -12.71 4.21 5.45
N TYR A 225 -13.62 5.17 5.60
CA TYR A 225 -14.97 4.98 6.11
C TYR A 225 -15.98 5.71 5.20
N ASP A 226 -17.25 5.38 5.33
CA ASP A 226 -18.30 6.06 4.56
C ASP A 226 -18.37 7.53 4.96
N ASP A 227 -18.29 8.40 3.95
CA ASP A 227 -18.51 9.82 4.17
C ASP A 227 -20.02 10.05 4.34
N THR A 228 -20.45 10.17 5.60
CA THR A 228 -21.86 10.42 5.98
C THR A 228 -22.22 11.90 6.02
N GLU A 229 -21.24 12.78 5.80
CA GLU A 229 -21.51 14.21 5.76
C GLU A 229 -22.40 14.50 4.53
N ASP A 230 -23.56 15.07 4.83
CA ASP A 230 -24.61 15.42 3.87
C ASP A 230 -24.02 16.30 2.77
N ARG A 231 -23.88 15.76 1.56
CA ARG A 231 -23.21 16.42 0.41
C ARG A 231 -23.92 17.69 -0.08
N GLY A 232 -24.90 18.18 0.69
CA GLY A 232 -25.69 19.35 0.35
C GLY A 232 -24.96 20.69 0.34
N THR A 233 -23.76 20.79 0.93
CA THR A 233 -23.13 22.09 1.18
C THR A 233 -21.63 22.18 1.00
N TYR A 234 -20.97 21.23 0.34
CA TYR A 234 -19.56 21.43 -0.02
C TYR A 234 -19.45 22.39 -1.21
N ALA A 235 -19.59 23.67 -0.94
CA ALA A 235 -19.03 24.68 -1.83
C ALA A 235 -17.49 24.50 -1.77
N PRO A 236 -16.79 24.37 -2.91
CA PRO A 236 -15.34 24.31 -2.90
C PRO A 236 -14.81 25.50 -2.11
N PRO A 237 -13.79 25.34 -1.24
CA PRO A 237 -13.22 26.45 -0.53
C PRO A 237 -12.91 27.52 -1.58
N ARG A 238 -13.51 28.71 -1.41
CA ARG A 238 -13.20 29.86 -2.26
C ARG A 238 -11.68 29.93 -2.29
N THR A 239 -11.09 29.75 -3.45
CA THR A 239 -9.67 29.96 -3.68
C THR A 239 -9.31 31.25 -2.96
N ALA A 240 -8.55 31.15 -1.89
CA ALA A 240 -8.08 32.33 -1.19
C ALA A 240 -7.46 33.21 -2.25
N ALA A 241 -7.91 34.47 -2.33
CA ALA A 241 -7.36 35.41 -3.27
C ALA A 241 -5.82 35.34 -3.15
N PRO A 242 -5.08 35.27 -4.27
CA PRO A 242 -3.64 35.15 -4.21
C PRO A 242 -3.11 36.24 -3.27
N ALA A 243 -2.29 35.81 -2.31
CA ALA A 243 -1.68 36.73 -1.37
C ALA A 243 -1.03 37.87 -2.17
N PRO A 244 -1.22 39.16 -1.77
CA PRO A 244 -0.61 40.28 -2.49
C PRO A 244 0.89 40.00 -2.64
N ALA A 245 1.39 40.15 -3.87
CA ALA A 245 2.79 39.91 -4.18
C ALA A 245 3.68 40.67 -3.18
N PRO A 246 4.74 40.04 -2.65
CA PRO A 246 5.62 40.70 -1.71
C PRO A 246 6.16 41.99 -2.37
N VAL A 247 5.92 43.11 -1.70
CA VAL A 247 6.43 44.42 -2.16
C VAL A 247 7.95 44.30 -2.17
N SER A 248 8.54 44.39 -3.36
CA SER A 248 10.00 44.36 -3.52
C SER A 248 10.60 45.51 -2.69
N PRO A 249 11.61 45.24 -1.87
CA PRO A 249 12.28 46.32 -1.12
C PRO A 249 12.87 47.32 -2.12
N PRO A 250 12.87 48.64 -1.79
CA PRO A 250 13.41 49.66 -2.65
C PRO A 250 14.86 49.31 -3.00
N ARG A 251 15.17 49.32 -4.29
CA ARG A 251 16.54 49.11 -4.77
C ARG A 251 17.43 50.18 -4.16
N THR A 252 18.31 49.77 -3.27
CA THR A 252 19.42 50.61 -2.78
C THR A 252 20.26 51.01 -3.99
N ALA A 253 20.37 52.31 -4.25
CA ALA A 253 21.18 52.83 -5.34
C ALA A 253 22.62 52.32 -5.20
N ALA A 254 23.16 51.80 -6.28
CA ALA A 254 24.55 51.36 -6.32
C ALA A 254 25.48 52.52 -5.97
N PRO A 255 26.51 52.31 -5.13
CA PRO A 255 27.50 53.38 -4.87
C PRO A 255 28.19 53.79 -6.14
N ALA A 256 28.41 55.14 -6.29
CA ALA A 256 29.09 55.71 -7.40
C ALA A 256 30.51 55.14 -7.57
N PRO A 257 30.99 54.93 -8.80
CA PRO A 257 32.34 54.39 -9.02
C PRO A 257 33.39 55.35 -8.48
N ALA A 258 34.38 54.80 -7.83
CA ALA A 258 35.52 55.54 -7.28
C ALA A 258 36.32 56.24 -8.43
N PRO A 259 36.86 57.46 -8.20
CA PRO A 259 37.65 58.18 -9.19
C PRO A 259 38.93 57.41 -9.50
N LEU A 260 39.21 57.32 -10.81
CA LEU A 260 40.43 56.69 -11.34
C LEU A 260 41.67 57.50 -10.86
N SER A 261 42.60 56.83 -10.22
CA SER A 261 43.91 57.40 -9.87
C SER A 261 44.69 57.72 -11.14
N PRO A 262 45.40 58.89 -11.21
CA PRO A 262 46.20 59.24 -12.36
C PRO A 262 47.40 58.30 -12.58
N ALA A 263 47.62 57.95 -13.83
CA ALA A 263 48.75 57.13 -14.26
C ALA A 263 50.05 57.82 -13.88
N ARG A 264 50.95 57.10 -13.16
CA ARG A 264 52.34 57.53 -13.00
C ARG A 264 53.12 57.07 -14.23
N ASP A 265 53.54 58.05 -15.02
CA ASP A 265 54.60 57.88 -16.07
C ASP A 265 55.93 57.46 -15.39
N ARG A 266 56.47 56.37 -15.86
CA ARG A 266 57.89 56.07 -15.98
C ARG A 266 58.16 55.07 -17.10
#